data_4bcc3dc83f4884c6ee18c16ddceec375
#
_entry.id   4bcc3dc83f4884c6ee18c16ddceec375
#
_cell.length_a   1.000
_cell.length_b   1.000
_cell.length_c   1.000
_cell.angle_alpha   90.00
_cell.angle_beta   90.00
_cell.angle_gamma   90.00
#
_symmetry.space_group_name_H-M   'P 1'
#
loop_
_entity.id
_entity.type
_entity.pdbx_description
1 polymer ?
#
loop_
_entity_poly.entity_id
_entity_poly.type
_entity_poly.pdbx_seq_one_letter_code
_entity_poly.pdbx_strand_id
1 'polypeptide(L)'
;MKRTRTIRTVLAALGIAVATATAPTAAAAPQPQDRTRPTAAPWPAPCTGEYHGEARLGPRWLPKKWQAPVGPLLNGWKRTGALSPSAFLKKYWQGPTDSGSWKYPPNDGFAEVNGEIDKEPTKLRAGQRLDRFGSEYGSYLAPAGDRYAERALPPQNLNTRDAAAPCDYHVYKVTKPFWVWEGSIAPWFEQPGGGEQIKLDPTFLAPGEGQRLNVKWLLEHGYLSSVQP
;
A
#
# COMPACT_ATOMS: atom_id res chain seq x y z
N MET A 1 42.11 -55.12 -20.80
CA MET A 1 41.94 -56.42 -21.55
C MET A 1 40.52 -56.49 -22.09
N LYS A 2 40.43 -56.71 -23.46
CA LYS A 2 39.30 -57.38 -24.17
C LYS A 2 37.91 -56.70 -24.10
N ARG A 3 37.13 -56.53 -25.18
CA ARG A 3 37.24 -56.81 -26.60
C ARG A 3 36.18 -56.04 -27.36
N THR A 4 36.52 -55.44 -28.44
CA THR A 4 35.71 -54.95 -29.56
C THR A 4 34.79 -56.03 -30.12
N ARG A 5 33.55 -55.69 -30.46
CA ARG A 5 32.75 -56.42 -31.46
C ARG A 5 32.00 -55.43 -32.36
N THR A 6 32.54 -55.37 -33.55
CA THR A 6 31.97 -54.76 -34.76
C THR A 6 30.94 -55.73 -35.34
N ILE A 7 29.74 -55.29 -35.64
CA ILE A 7 28.78 -55.98 -36.49
C ILE A 7 28.44 -55.08 -37.66
N ARG A 8 28.82 -55.49 -38.84
CA ARG A 8 28.37 -54.92 -40.12
C ARG A 8 27.04 -55.56 -40.46
N THR A 9 26.06 -54.80 -40.88
CA THR A 9 24.88 -55.34 -41.56
C THR A 9 24.51 -54.45 -42.75
N VAL A 10 24.24 -55.11 -43.80
CA VAL A 10 24.09 -54.83 -45.23
C VAL A 10 22.88 -53.89 -45.50
N LEU A 11 23.08 -52.99 -46.50
CA LEU A 11 22.02 -52.21 -47.15
C LEU A 11 21.13 -53.13 -48.02
N ALA A 12 19.83 -52.99 -47.91
CA ALA A 12 18.87 -53.36 -48.94
C ALA A 12 18.05 -52.12 -49.32
N ALA A 13 18.20 -51.64 -50.52
CA ALA A 13 17.42 -50.54 -51.07
C ALA A 13 16.07 -51.07 -51.61
N LEU A 14 15.00 -50.64 -51.09
CA LEU A 14 13.67 -50.80 -51.67
C LEU A 14 13.16 -49.43 -52.12
N GLY A 15 13.01 -49.24 -53.42
CA GLY A 15 12.41 -48.05 -54.00
C GLY A 15 10.88 -48.09 -53.83
N ILE A 16 10.35 -47.04 -53.21
CA ILE A 16 8.92 -46.80 -53.15
C ILE A 16 8.65 -45.54 -53.99
N ALA A 17 7.86 -45.70 -55.04
CA ALA A 17 7.34 -44.60 -55.85
C ALA A 17 6.25 -43.87 -55.02
N VAL A 18 6.47 -42.61 -54.72
CA VAL A 18 5.49 -41.74 -54.05
C VAL A 18 4.67 -40.99 -55.12
N ALA A 19 3.42 -41.38 -55.26
CA ALA A 19 2.44 -40.62 -56.05
C ALA A 19 2.04 -39.35 -55.27
N THR A 20 2.38 -38.17 -55.74
CA THR A 20 1.96 -36.90 -55.19
C THR A 20 0.52 -36.62 -55.63
N ALA A 21 -0.42 -36.83 -54.72
CA ALA A 21 -1.78 -36.29 -54.85
C ALA A 21 -1.84 -34.83 -54.41
N THR A 22 -2.02 -33.93 -55.38
CA THR A 22 -2.31 -32.52 -55.09
C THR A 22 -3.76 -32.36 -54.62
N ALA A 23 -3.94 -32.11 -53.33
CA ALA A 23 -5.23 -31.75 -52.78
C ALA A 23 -5.56 -30.28 -53.14
N PRO A 24 -6.79 -29.91 -53.50
CA PRO A 24 -7.17 -28.56 -53.75
C PRO A 24 -7.16 -27.75 -52.44
N THR A 25 -6.45 -26.63 -52.44
CA THR A 25 -6.45 -25.69 -51.33
C THR A 25 -7.85 -25.04 -51.22
N ALA A 26 -8.62 -25.44 -50.24
CA ALA A 26 -9.88 -24.73 -49.90
C ALA A 26 -9.52 -23.34 -49.42
N ALA A 27 -9.98 -22.30 -50.13
CA ALA A 27 -9.88 -20.92 -49.69
C ALA A 27 -10.67 -20.79 -48.39
N ALA A 28 -9.98 -20.40 -47.31
CA ALA A 28 -10.63 -20.07 -46.04
C ALA A 28 -11.57 -18.87 -46.24
N ALA A 29 -12.82 -19.04 -45.90
CA ALA A 29 -13.79 -17.96 -45.88
C ALA A 29 -13.33 -16.88 -44.88
N PRO A 30 -13.51 -15.59 -45.22
CA PRO A 30 -13.16 -14.52 -44.28
C PRO A 30 -13.97 -14.67 -43.00
N GLN A 31 -13.28 -14.83 -41.88
CA GLN A 31 -13.94 -14.83 -40.57
C GLN A 31 -14.62 -13.48 -40.34
N PRO A 32 -15.85 -13.45 -39.79
CA PRO A 32 -16.48 -12.18 -39.40
C PRO A 32 -15.55 -11.50 -38.43
N GLN A 33 -15.10 -10.30 -38.77
CA GLN A 33 -14.36 -9.43 -37.84
C GLN A 33 -15.32 -9.15 -36.68
N ASP A 34 -14.94 -9.65 -35.51
CA ASP A 34 -15.61 -9.38 -34.26
C ASP A 34 -15.62 -7.86 -34.07
N ARG A 35 -16.82 -7.29 -34.21
CA ARG A 35 -17.00 -5.84 -34.01
C ARG A 35 -16.56 -5.58 -32.59
N THR A 36 -15.39 -4.97 -32.45
CA THR A 36 -14.79 -4.56 -31.18
C THR A 36 -15.89 -4.00 -30.28
N ARG A 37 -16.26 -4.80 -29.29
CA ARG A 37 -17.03 -4.35 -28.14
C ARG A 37 -16.26 -3.14 -27.59
N PRO A 38 -16.88 -1.97 -27.39
CA PRO A 38 -16.19 -0.84 -26.83
C PRO A 38 -15.55 -1.33 -25.52
N THR A 39 -14.24 -1.39 -25.48
CA THR A 39 -13.52 -1.62 -24.22
C THR A 39 -13.93 -0.49 -23.31
N ALA A 40 -14.72 -0.78 -22.29
CA ALA A 40 -15.04 0.19 -21.27
C ALA A 40 -13.73 0.84 -20.82
N ALA A 41 -13.67 2.17 -20.82
CA ALA A 41 -12.47 2.89 -20.42
C ALA A 41 -12.00 2.31 -19.08
N PRO A 42 -10.72 1.98 -18.94
CA PRO A 42 -10.22 1.38 -17.71
C PRO A 42 -10.58 2.30 -16.54
N TRP A 43 -11.13 1.71 -15.47
CA TRP A 43 -11.44 2.46 -14.27
C TRP A 43 -10.19 3.20 -13.81
N PRO A 44 -10.32 4.46 -13.36
CA PRO A 44 -9.17 5.18 -12.82
C PRO A 44 -8.49 4.36 -11.73
N ALA A 45 -7.17 4.41 -11.68
CA ALA A 45 -6.41 3.74 -10.64
C ALA A 45 -6.89 4.23 -9.25
N PRO A 46 -6.97 3.35 -8.25
CA PRO A 46 -7.37 3.73 -6.91
C PRO A 46 -6.38 4.76 -6.31
N CYS A 47 -6.91 5.60 -5.46
CA CYS A 47 -6.18 6.66 -4.76
C CYS A 47 -5.51 7.67 -5.70
N THR A 48 -6.17 7.98 -6.83
CA THR A 48 -5.73 8.98 -7.81
C THR A 48 -6.74 10.11 -7.97
N GLY A 49 -6.27 11.20 -8.61
CA GLY A 49 -7.03 12.44 -8.79
C GLY A 49 -7.23 13.18 -7.46
N GLU A 50 -7.82 14.34 -7.53
CA GLU A 50 -8.08 15.20 -6.37
C GLU A 50 -9.58 15.34 -6.13
N TYR A 51 -10.01 15.15 -4.89
CA TYR A 51 -11.42 15.32 -4.54
C TYR A 51 -11.78 16.81 -4.55
N HIS A 52 -12.74 17.19 -5.39
CA HIS A 52 -13.10 18.61 -5.67
C HIS A 52 -11.92 19.47 -6.17
N GLY A 53 -10.89 18.89 -6.80
CA GLY A 53 -9.69 19.63 -7.23
C GLY A 53 -8.81 20.09 -6.04
N GLU A 54 -8.90 19.43 -4.91
CA GLU A 54 -8.24 19.82 -3.66
C GLU A 54 -7.48 18.62 -3.08
N ALA A 55 -6.16 18.62 -3.26
CA ALA A 55 -5.29 17.51 -2.84
C ALA A 55 -5.35 17.22 -1.33
N ARG A 56 -5.58 18.25 -0.50
CA ARG A 56 -5.73 18.09 0.97
C ARG A 56 -6.93 17.25 1.35
N LEU A 57 -7.96 17.21 0.51
CA LEU A 57 -9.15 16.37 0.71
C LEU A 57 -8.93 14.92 0.25
N GLY A 58 -7.73 14.57 -0.20
CA GLY A 58 -7.37 13.23 -0.63
C GLY A 58 -7.84 12.89 -2.05
N PRO A 59 -7.64 11.64 -2.48
CA PRO A 59 -7.84 11.23 -3.86
C PRO A 59 -9.34 11.21 -4.23
N ARG A 60 -9.64 11.58 -5.48
CA ARG A 60 -11.00 11.51 -6.02
C ARG A 60 -11.48 10.06 -6.12
N TRP A 61 -10.62 9.17 -6.60
CA TRP A 61 -10.95 7.78 -6.83
C TRP A 61 -10.39 6.90 -5.71
N LEU A 62 -11.29 6.38 -4.87
CA LEU A 62 -10.93 5.47 -3.79
C LEU A 62 -11.11 4.01 -4.23
N PRO A 63 -10.34 3.08 -3.66
CA PRO A 63 -10.59 1.66 -3.86
C PRO A 63 -11.97 1.28 -3.32
N LYS A 64 -12.63 0.36 -4.00
CA LYS A 64 -13.90 -0.20 -3.53
C LYS A 64 -13.64 -1.14 -2.35
N LYS A 65 -14.65 -1.36 -1.51
CA LYS A 65 -14.54 -2.12 -0.25
C LYS A 65 -13.86 -3.50 -0.39
N TRP A 66 -13.97 -4.14 -1.56
CA TRP A 66 -13.34 -5.45 -1.82
C TRP A 66 -11.97 -5.36 -2.48
N GLN A 67 -11.52 -4.19 -2.87
CA GLN A 67 -10.20 -4.01 -3.49
C GLN A 67 -9.13 -3.93 -2.40
N ALA A 68 -8.56 -5.10 -2.08
CA ALA A 68 -7.43 -5.20 -1.18
C ALA A 68 -6.20 -4.46 -1.78
N PRO A 69 -5.27 -4.00 -0.93
CA PRO A 69 -5.30 -4.08 0.54
C PRO A 69 -6.12 -2.95 1.21
N VAL A 70 -6.26 -1.80 0.57
CA VAL A 70 -6.78 -0.57 1.21
C VAL A 70 -8.30 -0.51 1.27
N GLY A 71 -9.01 -1.05 0.28
CA GLY A 71 -10.47 -0.97 0.23
C GLY A 71 -11.17 -1.42 1.52
N PRO A 72 -10.85 -2.60 2.09
CA PRO A 72 -11.41 -3.04 3.37
C PRO A 72 -11.11 -2.10 4.54
N LEU A 73 -9.93 -1.47 4.55
CA LEU A 73 -9.49 -0.57 5.62
C LEU A 73 -10.26 0.76 5.62
N LEU A 74 -10.88 1.14 4.51
CA LEU A 74 -11.72 2.34 4.42
C LEU A 74 -13.16 2.12 4.92
N ASN A 75 -13.49 0.93 5.43
CA ASN A 75 -14.82 0.67 5.94
C ASN A 75 -15.13 1.58 7.15
N GLY A 76 -16.27 2.28 7.09
CA GLY A 76 -16.69 3.23 8.13
C GLY A 76 -16.06 4.61 8.05
N TRP A 77 -15.00 4.81 7.25
CA TRP A 77 -14.39 6.12 7.07
C TRP A 77 -15.26 7.07 6.24
N LYS A 78 -15.34 8.30 6.69
CA LYS A 78 -16.02 9.40 6.00
C LYS A 78 -15.03 10.54 5.81
N ARG A 79 -14.76 10.91 4.57
CA ARG A 79 -13.72 11.87 4.16
C ARG A 79 -13.63 13.13 5.03
N THR A 80 -14.75 13.77 5.29
CA THR A 80 -14.86 15.01 6.10
C THR A 80 -15.86 14.86 7.25
N GLY A 81 -16.22 13.62 7.58
CA GLY A 81 -17.26 13.35 8.57
C GLY A 81 -18.61 13.93 8.18
N ALA A 82 -19.18 14.75 9.06
CA ALA A 82 -20.41 15.48 8.82
C ALA A 82 -20.18 16.90 8.24
N LEU A 83 -18.91 17.34 8.11
CA LEU A 83 -18.58 18.68 7.64
C LEU A 83 -18.58 18.78 6.12
N SER A 84 -18.91 19.96 5.59
CA SER A 84 -18.59 20.26 4.19
C SER A 84 -17.06 20.30 3.97
N PRO A 85 -16.57 20.08 2.74
CA PRO A 85 -15.13 20.17 2.44
C PRO A 85 -14.48 21.46 2.91
N SER A 86 -15.14 22.61 2.68
CA SER A 86 -14.63 23.92 3.10
C SER A 86 -14.61 24.08 4.62
N ALA A 87 -15.64 23.61 5.32
CA ALA A 87 -15.70 23.65 6.78
C ALA A 87 -14.62 22.76 7.42
N PHE A 88 -14.37 21.58 6.82
CA PHE A 88 -13.32 20.67 7.25
C PHE A 88 -11.93 21.33 7.12
N LEU A 89 -11.61 21.90 5.97
CA LEU A 89 -10.33 22.59 5.76
C LEU A 89 -10.19 23.80 6.70
N LYS A 90 -11.24 24.60 6.90
CA LYS A 90 -11.22 25.73 7.86
C LYS A 90 -10.93 25.26 9.30
N LYS A 91 -11.46 24.12 9.70
CA LYS A 91 -11.27 23.55 11.05
C LYS A 91 -9.86 23.00 11.24
N TYR A 92 -9.36 22.24 10.27
CA TYR A 92 -8.17 21.39 10.43
C TYR A 92 -6.92 21.83 9.68
N TRP A 93 -7.02 22.82 8.79
CA TRP A 93 -5.86 23.37 8.08
C TRP A 93 -5.47 24.74 8.63
N GLN A 94 -4.18 25.03 8.66
CA GLN A 94 -3.64 26.34 9.02
C GLN A 94 -2.57 26.79 8.02
N GLY A 95 -2.56 28.11 7.75
CA GLY A 95 -1.64 28.70 6.77
C GLY A 95 -2.13 28.63 5.32
N PRO A 96 -1.30 29.05 4.38
CA PRO A 96 -1.61 29.02 2.95
C PRO A 96 -1.82 27.59 2.42
N THR A 97 -2.54 27.47 1.30
CA THR A 97 -2.85 26.17 0.69
C THR A 97 -1.59 25.36 0.40
N ASP A 98 -0.55 25.98 -0.14
CA ASP A 98 0.65 25.30 -0.63
C ASP A 98 1.74 25.09 0.43
N SER A 99 1.70 25.86 1.52
CA SER A 99 2.76 25.87 2.56
C SER A 99 2.23 25.74 3.97
N GLY A 100 0.93 25.56 4.14
CA GLY A 100 0.32 25.34 5.43
C GLY A 100 0.51 23.91 5.95
N SER A 101 -0.13 23.64 7.07
CA SER A 101 -0.06 22.35 7.74
C SER A 101 -1.39 21.94 8.37
N TRP A 102 -1.55 20.64 8.59
CA TRP A 102 -2.65 20.11 9.37
C TRP A 102 -2.49 20.47 10.85
N LYS A 103 -3.59 20.84 11.49
CA LYS A 103 -3.70 20.94 12.94
C LYS A 103 -3.92 19.52 13.47
N TYR A 104 -2.84 18.88 13.88
CA TYR A 104 -2.90 17.55 14.50
C TYR A 104 -3.39 17.63 15.96
N PRO A 105 -3.90 16.52 16.54
CA PRO A 105 -4.30 16.47 17.93
C PRO A 105 -3.12 16.73 18.88
N PRO A 106 -3.37 17.19 20.11
CA PRO A 106 -2.35 17.27 21.14
C PRO A 106 -1.83 15.90 21.55
N ASN A 107 -0.88 15.86 22.47
CA ASN A 107 -0.33 14.62 23.05
C ASN A 107 0.24 13.65 22.01
N ASP A 108 0.85 14.17 20.93
CA ASP A 108 1.35 13.35 19.82
C ASP A 108 0.27 12.47 19.15
N GLY A 109 -0.99 12.78 19.33
CA GLY A 109 -2.11 12.01 18.79
C GLY A 109 -2.63 10.89 19.68
N PHE A 110 -2.03 10.67 20.84
CA PHE A 110 -2.56 9.73 21.83
C PHE A 110 -3.83 10.26 22.51
N ALA A 111 -4.76 9.37 22.75
CA ALA A 111 -5.98 9.68 23.48
C ALA A 111 -5.66 10.05 24.94
N GLU A 112 -6.58 10.79 25.55
CA GLU A 112 -6.58 11.05 26.99
C GLU A 112 -7.71 10.25 27.63
N VAL A 113 -7.39 9.44 28.62
CA VAL A 113 -8.32 8.61 29.36
C VAL A 113 -8.22 8.96 30.86
N ASN A 114 -9.31 9.40 31.44
CA ASN A 114 -9.35 9.82 32.88
C ASN A 114 -8.32 10.91 33.25
N GLY A 115 -7.99 11.80 32.31
CA GLY A 115 -7.01 12.88 32.52
C GLY A 115 -5.55 12.46 32.34
N GLU A 116 -5.28 11.24 31.93
CA GLU A 116 -3.93 10.74 31.64
C GLU A 116 -3.79 10.41 30.13
N ILE A 117 -2.60 10.63 29.60
CA ILE A 117 -2.32 10.30 28.20
C ILE A 117 -2.18 8.76 28.12
N ASP A 118 -3.03 8.14 27.30
CA ASP A 118 -3.05 6.70 27.08
C ASP A 118 -1.90 6.27 26.18
N LYS A 119 -0.71 6.11 26.79
CA LYS A 119 0.46 5.57 26.11
C LYS A 119 1.38 4.88 27.12
N GLU A 120 2.02 3.80 26.68
CA GLU A 120 3.03 3.09 27.47
C GLU A 120 4.25 2.71 26.63
N PRO A 121 5.42 2.54 27.25
CA PRO A 121 6.59 2.00 26.56
C PRO A 121 6.37 0.51 26.27
N THR A 122 6.36 0.17 24.97
CA THR A 122 6.15 -1.21 24.51
C THR A 122 7.33 -1.68 23.66
N LYS A 123 7.71 -2.93 23.83
CA LYS A 123 8.76 -3.56 23.03
C LYS A 123 8.17 -4.34 21.87
N LEU A 124 8.32 -3.83 20.65
CA LEU A 124 7.97 -4.56 19.45
C LEU A 124 8.88 -5.78 19.27
N ARG A 125 8.28 -6.89 18.82
CA ARG A 125 8.96 -8.18 18.66
C ARG A 125 9.16 -8.52 17.20
N ALA A 126 10.24 -9.22 16.88
CA ALA A 126 10.45 -9.74 15.54
C ALA A 126 9.25 -10.59 15.09
N GLY A 127 8.82 -10.39 13.84
CA GLY A 127 7.67 -11.06 13.26
C GLY A 127 6.37 -10.25 13.30
N GLN A 128 6.22 -9.24 14.17
CA GLN A 128 5.03 -8.38 14.18
C GLN A 128 4.88 -7.65 12.84
N ARG A 129 3.63 -7.51 12.40
CA ARG A 129 3.28 -6.78 11.18
C ARG A 129 2.72 -5.41 11.56
N LEU A 130 3.29 -4.40 10.96
CA LEU A 130 2.91 -3.00 11.12
C LEU A 130 2.54 -2.43 9.76
N ASP A 131 1.80 -1.35 9.76
CA ASP A 131 1.54 -0.62 8.52
C ASP A 131 1.53 0.91 8.73
N ARG A 132 1.43 1.62 7.61
CA ARG A 132 1.40 3.06 7.60
C ARG A 132 0.68 3.57 6.35
N PHE A 133 -0.10 4.63 6.52
CA PHE A 133 -0.54 5.52 5.44
C PHE A 133 0.29 6.79 5.47
N GLY A 134 0.97 7.10 4.38
CA GLY A 134 1.83 8.27 4.26
C GLY A 134 3.32 7.93 4.16
N SER A 135 4.13 8.94 3.89
CA SER A 135 5.57 8.84 3.63
C SER A 135 6.35 8.14 4.74
N GLU A 136 7.35 7.35 4.38
CA GLU A 136 8.28 6.67 5.30
C GLU A 136 9.19 7.62 6.11
N TYR A 137 9.18 8.92 5.80
CA TYR A 137 9.85 9.93 6.62
C TYR A 137 9.10 10.27 7.92
N GLY A 138 7.93 9.68 8.16
CA GLY A 138 7.18 9.83 9.39
C GLY A 138 7.65 8.89 10.51
N SER A 139 7.24 9.21 11.75
CA SER A 139 7.64 8.48 12.97
C SER A 139 6.49 7.70 13.59
N TYR A 140 5.39 7.50 12.87
CA TYR A 140 4.20 6.81 13.37
C TYR A 140 3.88 5.59 12.51
N LEU A 141 3.48 4.52 13.16
CA LEU A 141 3.01 3.26 12.61
C LEU A 141 1.72 2.83 13.32
N ALA A 142 1.10 1.77 12.85
CA ALA A 142 0.00 1.10 13.52
C ALA A 142 0.12 -0.42 13.33
N PRO A 143 -0.56 -1.26 14.12
CA PRO A 143 -0.75 -2.66 13.80
C PRO A 143 -1.36 -2.81 12.41
N ALA A 144 -0.87 -3.79 11.64
CA ALA A 144 -1.33 -3.97 10.27
C ALA A 144 -2.79 -4.41 10.23
N GLY A 145 -3.60 -3.64 9.50
CA GLY A 145 -5.01 -3.97 9.30
C GLY A 145 -6.00 -3.11 10.06
N ASP A 146 -5.57 -2.19 10.91
CA ASP A 146 -6.45 -1.22 11.57
C ASP A 146 -7.16 -0.35 10.52
N ARG A 147 -8.43 -0.04 10.78
CA ARG A 147 -9.22 0.76 9.86
C ARG A 147 -8.71 2.19 9.77
N TYR A 148 -8.84 2.81 8.62
CA TYR A 148 -8.43 4.19 8.42
C TYR A 148 -9.16 5.18 9.33
N ALA A 149 -10.44 4.94 9.63
CA ALA A 149 -11.21 5.75 10.56
C ALA A 149 -10.69 5.67 12.00
N GLU A 150 -10.14 4.53 12.40
CA GLU A 150 -9.57 4.31 13.73
C GLU A 150 -8.20 5.01 13.92
N ARG A 151 -7.55 5.37 12.80
CA ARG A 151 -6.25 6.08 12.80
C ARG A 151 -6.37 7.60 12.88
N ALA A 152 -7.56 8.14 12.72
CA ALA A 152 -7.85 9.58 12.72
C ALA A 152 -6.87 10.41 11.87
N LEU A 153 -6.52 9.92 10.67
CA LEU A 153 -5.62 10.55 9.71
C LEU A 153 -6.38 11.51 8.78
N PRO A 154 -5.72 12.58 8.27
CA PRO A 154 -6.34 13.46 7.28
C PRO A 154 -6.48 12.75 5.93
N PRO A 155 -7.49 13.11 5.12
CA PRO A 155 -7.74 12.49 3.82
C PRO A 155 -6.54 12.49 2.87
N GLN A 156 -5.67 13.48 2.99
CA GLN A 156 -4.46 13.65 2.18
C GLN A 156 -3.50 12.45 2.25
N ASN A 157 -3.50 11.71 3.37
CA ASN A 157 -2.63 10.55 3.55
C ASN A 157 -2.99 9.37 2.64
N LEU A 158 -4.12 9.44 1.94
CA LEU A 158 -4.52 8.47 0.92
C LEU A 158 -4.04 8.85 -0.50
N ASN A 159 -3.41 10.00 -0.69
CA ASN A 159 -2.88 10.38 -2.00
C ASN A 159 -1.67 9.51 -2.35
N THR A 160 -1.74 8.81 -3.47
CA THR A 160 -0.60 8.04 -3.99
C THR A 160 0.54 8.99 -4.36
N ARG A 161 1.67 8.85 -3.70
CA ARG A 161 2.92 9.59 -3.99
C ARG A 161 3.87 8.76 -4.84
N ASP A 162 3.89 7.46 -4.59
CA ASP A 162 4.66 6.47 -5.34
C ASP A 162 3.72 5.43 -5.94
N ALA A 163 3.83 5.19 -7.23
CA ALA A 163 3.03 4.18 -7.91
C ALA A 163 3.24 2.75 -7.36
N ALA A 164 4.38 2.49 -6.75
CA ALA A 164 4.67 1.22 -6.08
C ALA A 164 3.89 1.04 -4.76
N ALA A 165 3.38 2.13 -4.18
CA ALA A 165 2.59 2.13 -2.95
C ALA A 165 1.27 2.89 -3.15
N PRO A 166 0.28 2.33 -3.85
CA PRO A 166 -1.01 2.96 -4.05
C PRO A 166 -1.66 3.34 -2.71
N CYS A 167 -2.32 4.49 -2.66
CA CYS A 167 -2.88 5.06 -1.43
C CYS A 167 -1.83 5.41 -0.36
N ASP A 168 -0.56 5.52 -0.76
CA ASP A 168 0.57 5.74 0.15
C ASP A 168 0.55 4.74 1.34
N TYR A 169 0.15 3.47 1.04
CA TYR A 169 -0.02 2.41 2.01
C TYR A 169 1.15 1.45 1.98
N HIS A 170 1.78 1.29 3.11
CA HIS A 170 2.98 0.49 3.28
C HIS A 170 2.78 -0.51 4.40
N VAL A 171 3.27 -1.73 4.21
CA VAL A 171 3.24 -2.79 5.23
C VAL A 171 4.66 -3.25 5.54
N TYR A 172 4.92 -3.48 6.80
CA TYR A 172 6.24 -3.83 7.32
C TYR A 172 6.16 -5.05 8.23
N LYS A 173 7.30 -5.73 8.33
CA LYS A 173 7.54 -6.76 9.34
C LYS A 173 8.71 -6.32 10.22
N VAL A 174 8.53 -6.39 11.53
CA VAL A 174 9.61 -6.16 12.49
C VAL A 174 10.64 -7.28 12.35
N THR A 175 11.89 -6.91 12.14
CA THR A 175 13.03 -7.85 12.00
C THR A 175 13.93 -7.88 13.22
N LYS A 176 14.13 -6.73 13.89
CA LYS A 176 14.83 -6.61 15.16
C LYS A 176 13.91 -5.99 16.20
N PRO A 177 13.84 -6.50 17.44
CA PRO A 177 13.04 -5.88 18.49
C PRO A 177 13.53 -4.48 18.85
N PHE A 178 12.60 -3.55 19.10
CA PHE A 178 12.90 -2.19 19.58
C PHE A 178 11.74 -1.64 20.40
N TRP A 179 12.02 -0.62 21.22
CA TRP A 179 11.03 0.04 22.06
C TRP A 179 10.37 1.22 21.33
N VAL A 180 9.11 1.45 21.66
CA VAL A 180 8.25 2.50 21.11
C VAL A 180 7.32 3.02 22.20
N TRP A 181 6.64 4.13 21.95
CA TRP A 181 5.38 4.46 22.63
C TRP A 181 4.23 3.81 21.87
N GLU A 182 3.35 3.15 22.60
CA GLU A 182 2.16 2.51 22.06
C GLU A 182 0.93 2.92 22.90
N GLY A 183 -0.22 3.17 22.24
CA GLY A 183 -1.44 3.54 22.92
C GLY A 183 -2.55 3.95 21.95
N SER A 184 -3.73 4.25 22.49
CA SER A 184 -4.90 4.52 21.69
C SER A 184 -4.84 5.89 21.00
N ILE A 185 -5.40 5.98 19.81
CA ILE A 185 -5.45 7.19 18.97
C ILE A 185 -6.63 8.06 19.38
N ALA A 186 -6.35 9.35 19.62
CA ALA A 186 -7.38 10.35 19.88
C ALA A 186 -8.34 10.53 18.67
N PRO A 187 -9.64 10.78 18.89
CA PRO A 187 -10.54 11.16 17.81
C PRO A 187 -10.13 12.50 17.21
N TRP A 188 -9.95 12.54 15.88
CA TRP A 188 -9.55 13.74 15.15
C TRP A 188 -9.98 13.67 13.68
N PHE A 189 -9.91 14.75 12.93
CA PHE A 189 -10.32 14.83 11.52
C PHE A 189 -11.72 14.25 11.25
N GLU A 190 -12.67 14.47 12.16
CA GLU A 190 -14.04 13.92 12.13
C GLU A 190 -14.07 12.38 12.12
N GLN A 191 -13.02 11.74 12.61
CA GLN A 191 -12.93 10.29 12.75
C GLN A 191 -12.92 9.88 14.22
N PRO A 192 -13.42 8.68 14.56
CA PRO A 192 -13.56 8.22 15.93
C PRO A 192 -12.22 7.99 16.66
N GLY A 193 -11.14 7.73 15.95
CA GLY A 193 -9.91 7.26 16.58
C GLY A 193 -10.10 5.87 17.21
N GLY A 194 -9.37 5.60 18.28
CA GLY A 194 -9.48 4.35 19.04
C GLY A 194 -8.72 3.15 18.48
N GLY A 195 -8.04 3.32 17.34
CA GLY A 195 -7.03 2.37 16.90
C GLY A 195 -5.76 2.50 17.72
N GLU A 196 -4.81 1.62 17.50
CA GLU A 196 -3.54 1.62 18.20
C GLU A 196 -2.48 2.43 17.44
N GLN A 197 -1.78 3.32 18.13
CA GLN A 197 -0.70 4.12 17.58
C GLN A 197 0.65 3.65 18.13
N ILE A 198 1.58 3.49 17.22
CA ILE A 198 2.98 3.19 17.53
C ILE A 198 3.80 4.41 17.14
N LYS A 199 4.45 5.05 18.11
CA LYS A 199 5.28 6.24 17.90
C LYS A 199 6.73 5.93 18.19
N LEU A 200 7.59 6.22 17.23
CA LEU A 200 9.05 6.15 17.38
C LEU A 200 9.54 7.30 18.28
N ASP A 201 10.45 6.99 19.18
CA ASP A 201 11.04 7.98 20.07
C ASP A 201 12.57 7.79 20.20
N PRO A 202 13.36 8.84 19.93
CA PRO A 202 14.83 8.79 20.03
C PRO A 202 15.34 8.39 21.41
N THR A 203 14.54 8.55 22.47
CA THR A 203 14.93 8.14 23.83
C THR A 203 15.02 6.63 23.96
N PHE A 204 14.30 5.87 23.14
CA PHE A 204 14.36 4.40 23.12
C PHE A 204 15.34 3.87 22.06
N LEU A 205 15.49 4.59 20.95
CA LEU A 205 16.32 4.17 19.83
C LEU A 205 16.97 5.41 19.18
N ALA A 206 18.19 5.73 19.60
CA ALA A 206 18.91 6.89 19.09
C ALA A 206 19.38 6.66 17.63
N PRO A 207 18.99 7.51 16.68
CA PRO A 207 19.36 7.32 15.27
C PRO A 207 20.81 7.70 14.95
N GLY A 208 21.51 8.36 15.86
CA GLY A 208 22.83 8.93 15.63
C GLY A 208 22.79 10.44 15.37
N GLU A 209 23.96 11.06 15.42
CA GLU A 209 24.08 12.51 15.22
C GLU A 209 23.67 12.93 13.81
N GLY A 210 22.88 13.99 13.71
CA GLY A 210 22.37 14.51 12.44
C GLY A 210 21.31 13.64 11.74
N GLN A 211 20.95 12.51 12.31
CA GLN A 211 19.91 11.61 11.76
C GLN A 211 18.57 11.81 12.44
N ARG A 212 17.50 11.51 11.71
CA ARG A 212 16.15 11.55 12.24
C ARG A 212 15.58 10.14 12.32
N LEU A 213 15.11 9.72 13.50
CA LEU A 213 14.40 8.46 13.68
C LEU A 213 13.04 8.52 12.98
N ASN A 214 12.88 7.70 11.96
CA ASN A 214 11.64 7.55 11.17
C ASN A 214 11.58 6.14 10.58
N VAL A 215 10.49 5.82 9.87
CA VAL A 215 10.30 4.48 9.28
C VAL A 215 11.39 4.15 8.26
N LYS A 216 11.80 5.12 7.44
CA LYS A 216 12.89 4.93 6.46
C LYS A 216 14.21 4.56 7.15
N TRP A 217 14.55 5.24 8.25
CA TRP A 217 15.73 4.90 9.04
C TRP A 217 15.66 3.46 9.60
N LEU A 218 14.48 3.03 10.07
CA LEU A 218 14.30 1.65 10.55
C LEU A 218 14.49 0.61 9.44
N LEU A 219 14.06 0.90 8.23
CA LEU A 219 14.29 0.04 7.06
C LEU A 219 15.77 -0.03 6.70
N GLU A 220 16.45 1.10 6.61
CA GLU A 220 17.87 1.20 6.27
C GLU A 220 18.78 0.52 7.30
N HIS A 221 18.36 0.49 8.59
CA HIS A 221 19.12 -0.14 9.67
C HIS A 221 18.63 -1.57 10.01
N GLY A 222 17.70 -2.11 9.22
CA GLY A 222 17.22 -3.48 9.33
C GLY A 222 16.43 -3.76 10.62
N TYR A 223 15.69 -2.78 11.15
CA TYR A 223 14.69 -2.98 12.19
C TYR A 223 13.34 -3.39 11.61
N LEU A 224 13.06 -2.91 10.39
CA LEU A 224 11.89 -3.28 9.61
C LEU A 224 12.30 -3.84 8.25
N SER A 225 11.46 -4.65 7.67
CA SER A 225 11.49 -5.00 6.25
C SER A 225 10.14 -4.71 5.62
N SER A 226 10.12 -4.17 4.40
CA SER A 226 8.90 -4.02 3.63
C SER A 226 8.34 -5.39 3.26
N VAL A 227 7.03 -5.54 3.32
CA VAL A 227 6.33 -6.74 2.88
C VAL A 227 5.18 -6.35 1.96
N GLN A 228 4.83 -7.25 1.05
CA GLN A 228 3.66 -7.00 0.19
C GLN A 228 2.41 -6.89 1.05
N PRO A 229 1.57 -5.86 0.80
CA PRO A 229 0.31 -5.65 1.51
C PRO A 229 -0.69 -6.78 1.33
#